data_61229235391cfc0a46d913f372bbce90
#
_entry.id   61229235391cfc0a46d913f372bbce90
#
_cell.length_a   1.000
_cell.length_b   1.000
_cell.length_c   1.000
_cell.angle_alpha   90.00
_cell.angle_beta   90.00
_cell.angle_gamma   90.00
#
_symmetry.space_group_name_H-M   'P 1'
#
loop_
_entity.id
_entity.type
_entity.pdbx_description
1 polymer ?
#
loop_
_entity_poly.entity_id
_entity_poly.type
_entity_poly.pdbx_seq_one_letter_code
_entity_poly.pdbx_strand_id
1 'polypeptide(L)'
;MCIRDSDNPEIGPIKMLNLLKFKERAEYSDGRQTKLSGIEAYSIYSIETQEHLKKVGGKLVFSGPVSRLMIGEADELWDAVGIAEYPNRAAMLKMITDSAYLKSSEHREAGLEGQLNIEIL
;
A
#
# COMPACT_ATOMS: atom_id res chain seq x y z
N MET A 1 16.03 2.38 24.33
CA MET A 1 16.40 1.40 23.34
C MET A 1 17.16 2.07 22.21
N CYS A 2 18.30 1.60 21.93
CA CYS A 2 19.19 2.29 21.01
C CYS A 2 19.43 1.55 19.70
N ILE A 3 19.04 0.29 19.64
CA ILE A 3 19.18 -0.45 18.40
C ILE A 3 18.07 -0.08 17.47
N ARG A 4 18.45 0.26 16.28
CA ARG A 4 17.47 0.47 15.26
C ARG A 4 17.14 -0.85 14.61
N ASP A 5 16.06 -1.43 15.04
CA ASP A 5 15.60 -2.69 14.49
C ASP A 5 15.42 -2.58 12.98
N SER A 6 15.14 -1.36 12.51
CA SER A 6 15.02 -1.10 11.09
C SER A 6 16.29 -1.42 10.29
N ASP A 7 17.43 -1.45 10.94
CA ASP A 7 18.70 -1.72 10.27
C ASP A 7 19.06 -3.21 10.32
N ASN A 8 18.26 -4.01 11.01
CA ASN A 8 18.54 -5.44 11.14
C ASN A 8 17.73 -6.24 10.12
N PRO A 9 18.40 -6.84 9.10
CA PRO A 9 17.69 -7.60 8.08
C PRO A 9 17.02 -8.88 8.59
N GLU A 10 17.39 -9.32 9.78
CA GLU A 10 16.83 -10.53 10.38
C GLU A 10 15.68 -10.24 11.34
N ILE A 11 15.30 -8.98 11.49
CA ILE A 11 14.15 -8.66 12.32
C ILE A 11 12.94 -9.39 11.76
N GLY A 12 12.08 -9.85 12.65
CA GLY A 12 10.92 -10.66 12.28
C GLY A 12 9.86 -9.88 11.51
N PRO A 13 8.61 -10.31 11.64
CA PRO A 13 7.52 -9.73 10.83
C PRO A 13 7.40 -8.22 11.00
N ILE A 14 7.11 -7.56 9.89
CA ILE A 14 6.82 -6.14 9.88
C ILE A 14 5.44 -5.92 9.28
N LYS A 15 4.77 -4.86 9.71
CA LYS A 15 3.50 -4.45 9.14
C LYS A 15 3.67 -3.08 8.51
N MET A 16 3.14 -2.93 7.30
CA MET A 16 3.15 -1.65 6.63
C MET A 16 1.75 -1.07 6.68
N LEU A 17 1.63 0.04 7.39
CA LEU A 17 0.38 0.78 7.47
C LEU A 17 0.34 1.73 6.28
N ASN A 18 -0.67 1.58 5.45
CA ASN A 18 -0.86 2.44 4.29
C ASN A 18 -2.07 3.33 4.51
N LEU A 19 -1.87 4.63 4.45
CA LEU A 19 -2.94 5.60 4.46
C LEU A 19 -3.09 6.09 3.03
N LEU A 20 -4.31 6.04 2.51
CA LEU A 20 -4.58 6.22 1.09
C LEU A 20 -5.54 7.38 0.82
N LYS A 21 -5.20 8.17 -0.19
CA LYS A 21 -6.05 9.23 -0.71
C LYS A 21 -6.25 8.96 -2.19
N PHE A 22 -7.51 8.83 -2.62
CA PHE A 22 -7.80 8.45 -4.00
C PHE A 22 -8.08 9.66 -4.88
N LYS A 23 -7.65 9.54 -6.15
CA LYS A 23 -8.07 10.48 -7.18
C LYS A 23 -9.54 10.23 -7.50
N GLU A 24 -10.24 11.26 -7.92
CA GLU A 24 -11.61 11.10 -8.37
C GLU A 24 -11.66 10.22 -9.61
N ARG A 25 -10.77 10.47 -10.56
CA ARG A 25 -10.62 9.68 -11.78
C ARG A 25 -9.17 9.20 -11.89
N ALA A 26 -8.99 7.94 -12.23
CA ALA A 26 -7.66 7.38 -12.41
C ALA A 26 -6.94 8.06 -13.56
N GLU A 27 -5.63 8.26 -13.40
CA GLU A 27 -4.78 8.86 -14.41
C GLU A 27 -3.51 8.03 -14.54
N TYR A 28 -3.39 7.28 -15.63
CA TYR A 28 -2.22 6.45 -15.87
C TYR A 28 -1.08 7.28 -16.45
N SER A 29 0.12 7.03 -15.98
CA SER A 29 1.30 7.80 -16.38
C SER A 29 1.65 7.68 -17.86
N ASP A 30 1.21 6.60 -18.51
CA ASP A 30 1.44 6.40 -19.94
C ASP A 30 0.41 7.13 -20.82
N GLY A 31 -0.53 7.84 -20.20
CA GLY A 31 -1.52 8.62 -20.93
C GLY A 31 -2.69 7.84 -21.49
N ARG A 32 -2.79 6.54 -21.16
CA ARG A 32 -3.92 5.74 -21.66
C ARG A 32 -5.24 6.30 -21.16
N GLN A 33 -6.27 6.20 -21.99
CA GLN A 33 -7.61 6.60 -21.61
C GLN A 33 -8.22 5.58 -20.67
N THR A 34 -8.96 6.04 -19.66
CA THR A 34 -9.64 5.14 -18.75
C THR A 34 -10.91 5.79 -18.21
N LYS A 35 -11.90 4.95 -17.91
CA LYS A 35 -13.15 5.40 -17.28
C LYS A 35 -13.14 5.06 -15.79
N LEU A 36 -12.05 4.45 -15.31
CA LEU A 36 -11.97 4.03 -13.91
C LEU A 36 -11.86 5.24 -12.97
N SER A 37 -12.47 5.11 -11.79
CA SER A 37 -12.22 6.05 -10.70
C SER A 37 -10.89 5.69 -10.06
N GLY A 38 -10.37 6.59 -9.21
CA GLY A 38 -9.16 6.29 -8.47
C GLY A 38 -9.31 5.03 -7.62
N ILE A 39 -10.45 4.89 -6.94
CA ILE A 39 -10.74 3.72 -6.11
C ILE A 39 -10.75 2.45 -6.95
N GLU A 40 -11.37 2.50 -8.13
CA GLU A 40 -11.43 1.32 -9.01
C GLU A 40 -10.05 0.89 -9.48
N ALA A 41 -9.21 1.84 -9.87
CA ALA A 41 -7.85 1.52 -10.28
C ALA A 41 -7.06 0.93 -9.12
N TYR A 42 -7.17 1.52 -7.94
CA TYR A 42 -6.48 0.99 -6.76
C TYR A 42 -6.97 -0.40 -6.40
N SER A 43 -8.26 -0.68 -6.62
CA SER A 43 -8.81 -2.01 -6.36
C SER A 43 -8.17 -3.08 -7.22
N ILE A 44 -7.86 -2.75 -8.48
CA ILE A 44 -7.13 -3.69 -9.36
C ILE A 44 -5.76 -3.97 -8.75
N TYR A 45 -5.04 -2.93 -8.34
CA TYR A 45 -3.76 -3.07 -7.68
C TYR A 45 -3.86 -3.97 -6.44
N SER A 46 -4.86 -3.72 -5.60
CA SER A 46 -5.04 -4.45 -4.35
C SER A 46 -5.26 -5.94 -4.59
N ILE A 47 -6.09 -6.29 -5.56
CA ILE A 47 -6.36 -7.68 -5.89
C ILE A 47 -5.10 -8.37 -6.39
N GLU A 48 -4.39 -7.74 -7.32
CA GLU A 48 -3.17 -8.32 -7.89
C GLU A 48 -2.07 -8.45 -6.84
N THR A 49 -1.97 -7.47 -5.96
CA THR A 49 -0.91 -7.44 -4.95
C THR A 49 -1.08 -8.51 -3.89
N GLN A 50 -2.29 -8.99 -3.65
CA GLN A 50 -2.47 -10.11 -2.73
C GLN A 50 -1.71 -11.35 -3.21
N GLU A 51 -1.66 -11.58 -4.53
CA GLU A 51 -0.87 -12.68 -5.07
C GLU A 51 0.62 -12.42 -4.94
N HIS A 52 1.04 -11.17 -5.14
CA HIS A 52 2.45 -10.80 -4.96
C HIS A 52 2.89 -10.98 -3.51
N LEU A 53 2.01 -10.65 -2.56
CA LEU A 53 2.28 -10.85 -1.14
C LEU A 53 2.47 -12.32 -0.81
N LYS A 54 1.60 -13.18 -1.34
CA LYS A 54 1.69 -14.62 -1.10
C LYS A 54 3.04 -15.18 -1.53
N LYS A 55 3.56 -14.72 -2.65
CA LYS A 55 4.84 -15.22 -3.19
C LYS A 55 6.01 -14.97 -2.26
N VAL A 56 5.93 -13.97 -1.41
CA VAL A 56 7.01 -13.63 -0.48
C VAL A 56 6.64 -13.95 0.97
N GLY A 57 5.54 -14.67 1.17
CA GLY A 57 5.12 -15.07 2.50
C GLY A 57 4.39 -13.99 3.28
N GLY A 58 3.95 -12.95 2.60
CA GLY A 58 3.19 -11.86 3.21
C GLY A 58 1.69 -12.04 3.08
N LYS A 59 0.95 -11.11 3.65
CA LYS A 59 -0.51 -11.13 3.57
C LYS A 59 -1.08 -9.74 3.86
N LEU A 60 -2.30 -9.52 3.39
CA LEU A 60 -3.07 -8.34 3.75
C LEU A 60 -3.76 -8.67 5.08
N VAL A 61 -3.46 -7.89 6.11
CA VAL A 61 -3.99 -8.12 7.45
C VAL A 61 -5.34 -7.44 7.66
N PHE A 62 -5.47 -6.23 7.12
CA PHE A 62 -6.67 -5.44 7.30
C PHE A 62 -6.75 -4.38 6.21
N SER A 63 -7.96 -4.07 5.78
CA SER A 63 -8.19 -2.91 4.93
C SER A 63 -9.61 -2.41 5.15
N GLY A 64 -9.80 -1.12 4.95
CA GLY A 64 -11.12 -0.55 5.10
C GLY A 64 -11.14 0.94 4.80
N PRO A 65 -12.33 1.48 4.50
CA PRO A 65 -12.48 2.91 4.29
C PRO A 65 -12.43 3.65 5.63
N VAL A 66 -11.92 4.87 5.61
CA VAL A 66 -11.96 5.75 6.77
C VAL A 66 -13.36 6.35 6.83
N SER A 67 -13.98 6.26 7.99
CA SER A 67 -15.33 6.75 8.20
C SER A 67 -15.34 8.21 8.64
N ARG A 68 -14.67 8.50 9.74
CA ARG A 68 -14.62 9.85 10.29
C ARG A 68 -13.59 9.96 11.41
N LEU A 69 -13.23 11.17 11.72
CA LEU A 69 -12.36 11.45 12.85
C LEU A 69 -13.21 11.44 14.14
N MET A 70 -12.86 10.62 15.09
CA MET A 70 -13.58 10.53 16.35
C MET A 70 -12.98 11.47 17.41
N ILE A 71 -11.66 11.53 17.47
CA ILE A 71 -10.94 12.35 18.45
C ILE A 71 -9.71 12.93 17.78
N GLY A 72 -9.40 14.18 18.07
CA GLY A 72 -8.21 14.83 17.56
C GLY A 72 -8.53 15.89 16.52
N GLU A 73 -7.49 16.39 15.87
CA GLU A 73 -7.61 17.40 14.83
C GLU A 73 -6.84 16.97 13.59
N ALA A 74 -7.40 17.23 12.42
CA ALA A 74 -6.74 16.97 11.17
C ALA A 74 -7.32 17.91 10.12
N ASP A 75 -6.46 18.45 9.25
CA ASP A 75 -6.90 19.34 8.19
C ASP A 75 -7.78 18.58 7.19
N GLU A 76 -7.42 17.33 6.91
CA GLU A 76 -8.26 16.44 6.11
C GLU A 76 -7.97 15.00 6.49
N LEU A 77 -8.93 14.14 6.22
CA LEU A 77 -8.78 12.72 6.52
C LEU A 77 -8.32 11.97 5.28
N TRP A 78 -7.67 10.85 5.53
CA TRP A 78 -7.36 9.89 4.49
C TRP A 78 -8.63 9.12 4.13
N ASP A 79 -8.67 8.59 2.90
CA ASP A 79 -9.85 7.90 2.42
C ASP A 79 -9.94 6.45 2.88
N ALA A 80 -8.80 5.78 2.99
CA ALA A 80 -8.77 4.37 3.34
C ALA A 80 -7.46 3.99 4.02
N VAL A 81 -7.49 2.83 4.68
CA VAL A 81 -6.34 2.24 5.36
C VAL A 81 -6.15 0.83 4.85
N GLY A 82 -4.90 0.44 4.64
CA GLY A 82 -4.55 -0.95 4.34
C GLY A 82 -3.32 -1.34 5.12
N ILE A 83 -3.33 -2.52 5.72
CA ILE A 83 -2.19 -3.03 6.47
C ILE A 83 -1.73 -4.34 5.86
N ALA A 84 -0.49 -4.34 5.37
CA ALA A 84 0.14 -5.54 4.82
C ALA A 84 1.22 -6.01 5.77
N GLU A 85 1.33 -7.33 5.93
CA GLU A 85 2.36 -7.92 6.77
C GLU A 85 3.34 -8.68 5.89
N TYR A 86 4.63 -8.54 6.21
CA TYR A 86 5.70 -9.28 5.54
C TYR A 86 6.50 -10.04 6.60
N PRO A 87 7.06 -11.21 6.26
CA PRO A 87 7.88 -11.95 7.23
C PRO A 87 9.12 -11.18 7.65
N ASN A 88 9.62 -10.28 6.80
CA ASN A 88 10.74 -9.42 7.10
C ASN A 88 10.88 -8.37 6.01
N ARG A 89 11.82 -7.43 6.18
CA ARG A 89 12.04 -6.37 5.19
C ARG A 89 12.54 -6.89 3.85
N ALA A 90 13.36 -7.94 3.89
CA ALA A 90 13.90 -8.53 2.67
C ALA A 90 12.80 -9.06 1.77
N ALA A 91 11.76 -9.66 2.37
CA ALA A 91 10.61 -10.16 1.63
C ALA A 91 9.87 -9.01 0.93
N MET A 92 9.68 -7.90 1.64
CA MET A 92 9.03 -6.73 1.06
C MET A 92 9.84 -6.18 -0.11
N LEU A 93 11.16 -6.03 0.06
CA LEU A 93 12.04 -5.53 -1.00
C LEU A 93 12.01 -6.45 -2.22
N LYS A 94 11.98 -7.76 -1.98
CA LYS A 94 11.88 -8.72 -3.07
C LYS A 94 10.60 -8.52 -3.87
N MET A 95 9.49 -8.30 -3.18
CA MET A 95 8.20 -8.08 -3.84
C MET A 95 8.20 -6.80 -4.66
N ILE A 96 8.59 -5.66 -4.04
CA ILE A 96 8.47 -4.36 -4.69
C ILE A 96 9.46 -4.12 -5.82
N THR A 97 10.47 -4.98 -5.95
CA THR A 97 11.42 -4.90 -7.06
C THR A 97 11.13 -5.93 -8.15
N ASP A 98 10.14 -6.80 -7.93
CA ASP A 98 9.75 -7.80 -8.92
C ASP A 98 8.99 -7.13 -10.07
N SER A 99 9.31 -7.52 -11.30
CA SER A 99 8.69 -6.92 -12.49
C SER A 99 7.17 -7.08 -12.52
N ALA A 100 6.65 -8.20 -12.02
CA ALA A 100 5.22 -8.43 -11.98
C ALA A 100 4.54 -7.43 -11.01
N TYR A 101 5.15 -7.18 -9.85
CA TYR A 101 4.63 -6.19 -8.91
C TYR A 101 4.68 -4.79 -9.52
N LEU A 102 5.79 -4.45 -10.17
CA LEU A 102 5.95 -3.12 -10.76
C LEU A 102 4.87 -2.84 -11.81
N LYS A 103 4.46 -3.87 -12.54
CA LYS A 103 3.37 -3.71 -13.49
C LYS A 103 2.05 -3.46 -12.78
N SER A 104 1.78 -4.18 -11.69
CA SER A 104 0.57 -3.93 -10.88
C SER A 104 0.58 -2.55 -10.26
N SER A 105 1.74 -2.02 -9.89
CA SER A 105 1.87 -0.73 -9.25
C SER A 105 1.42 0.44 -10.13
N GLU A 106 1.31 0.23 -11.44
CA GLU A 106 0.77 1.25 -12.35
C GLU A 106 -0.66 1.61 -11.95
N HIS A 107 -1.44 0.64 -11.50
CA HIS A 107 -2.82 0.88 -11.06
C HIS A 107 -2.86 1.65 -9.75
N ARG A 108 -1.91 1.37 -8.84
CA ARG A 108 -1.80 2.12 -7.59
C ARG A 108 -1.50 3.58 -7.87
N GLU A 109 -0.51 3.84 -8.71
CA GLU A 109 -0.12 5.21 -9.06
C GLU A 109 -1.25 5.95 -9.78
N ALA A 110 -1.95 5.25 -10.66
CA ALA A 110 -3.07 5.84 -11.38
C ALA A 110 -4.21 6.25 -10.45
N GLY A 111 -4.42 5.49 -9.39
CA GLY A 111 -5.56 5.70 -8.51
C GLY A 111 -5.31 6.59 -7.30
N LEU A 112 -4.05 6.76 -6.87
CA LEU A 112 -3.75 7.49 -5.66
C LEU A 112 -3.35 8.94 -5.90
N GLU A 113 -3.97 9.84 -5.16
CA GLU A 113 -3.57 11.23 -5.08
C GLU A 113 -2.45 11.38 -4.05
N GLY A 114 -2.49 10.57 -2.99
CA GLY A 114 -1.48 10.59 -1.95
C GLY A 114 -1.45 9.28 -1.17
N GLN A 115 -0.33 9.04 -0.52
CA GLN A 115 -0.15 7.85 0.29
C GLN A 115 0.90 8.09 1.36
N LEU A 116 0.66 7.54 2.54
CA LEU A 116 1.69 7.37 3.55
C LEU A 116 1.87 5.87 3.76
N ASN A 117 3.11 5.45 3.86
CA ASN A 117 3.47 4.06 4.06
C ASN A 117 4.37 4.00 5.29
N ILE A 118 3.84 3.46 6.38
CA ILE A 118 4.48 3.52 7.69
C ILE A 118 4.79 2.11 8.18
N GLU A 119 6.06 1.87 8.51
CA GLU A 119 6.48 0.56 9.03
C GLU A 119 6.16 0.47 10.52
N ILE A 120 5.57 -0.66 10.91
CA ILE A 120 5.25 -0.99 12.29
C ILE A 120 5.84 -2.37 12.57
N LEU A 121 6.55 -2.49 13.68
CA LEU A 121 7.15 -3.76 14.08
C LEU A 121 6.23 -4.58 14.98
#